data_0c2bb6e8da9c0b306d115e52bb579377
#
_entry.id   0c2bb6e8da9c0b306d115e52bb579377
#
_cell.length_a   1.000
_cell.length_b   1.000
_cell.length_c   1.000
_cell.angle_alpha   90.00
_cell.angle_beta   90.00
_cell.angle_gamma   90.00
#
_symmetry.space_group_name_H-M   'P 1'
#
loop_
_entity.id
_entity.type
_entity.pdbx_description
1 polymer ?
#
loop_
_entity_poly.entity_id
_entity_poly.type
_entity_poly.pdbx_seq_one_letter_code
_entity_poly.pdbx_strand_id
1 'polypeptide(L)'
;MILSKPEHIKIYGHRGARGDLPENTLKSFKYLFENDISAYETDIVISKDLVPVINHDFRLNPALTKDSEGNWITNDDIKIYDLTYEQLSKFTIGSINKKSKYGRKFDNQKNLPAQEIPKLSELLELTSKNLSDNLVINLEIKSTPIEKYLTPNPDEMVRLIMKNVNKFELNDKIIFSSFDWRILNEIKVTYPKISRAYLTSEGKGNVYDKSPWLNFMPLYD
;
A
#
# COMPACT_ATOMS: atom_id res chain seq x y z
N MET A 1 -32.97 11.28 17.81
CA MET A 1 -32.52 10.82 16.46
C MET A 1 -31.88 9.46 16.65
N ILE A 2 -32.56 8.38 16.35
CA ILE A 2 -32.03 7.02 16.47
C ILE A 2 -31.15 6.85 15.24
N LEU A 3 -29.83 6.84 15.41
CA LEU A 3 -28.92 6.44 14.37
C LEU A 3 -29.27 4.99 13.99
N SER A 4 -29.77 4.78 12.78
CA SER A 4 -29.94 3.43 12.24
C SER A 4 -28.60 2.70 12.39
N LYS A 5 -28.64 1.48 12.97
CA LYS A 5 -27.44 0.62 12.97
C LYS A 5 -26.98 0.48 11.52
N PRO A 6 -25.69 0.69 11.22
CA PRO A 6 -25.18 0.42 9.88
C PRO A 6 -25.50 -1.05 9.56
N GLU A 7 -26.20 -1.29 8.48
CA GLU A 7 -26.65 -2.64 8.09
C GLU A 7 -25.49 -3.61 7.91
N HIS A 8 -24.29 -3.11 7.61
CA HIS A 8 -23.09 -3.93 7.47
C HIS A 8 -21.83 -3.16 7.89
N ILE A 9 -21.12 -3.70 8.88
CA ILE A 9 -19.76 -3.24 9.23
C ILE A 9 -18.80 -4.04 8.37
N LYS A 10 -17.95 -3.36 7.58
CA LYS A 10 -16.91 -4.00 6.79
C LYS A 10 -15.57 -3.92 7.55
N ILE A 11 -14.94 -5.08 7.75
CA ILE A 11 -13.61 -5.18 8.37
C ILE A 11 -12.57 -5.20 7.26
N TYR A 12 -11.56 -4.33 7.36
CA TYR A 12 -10.43 -4.29 6.43
C TYR A 12 -9.16 -4.84 7.10
N GLY A 13 -8.50 -5.75 6.43
CA GLY A 13 -7.12 -6.09 6.76
C GLY A 13 -6.20 -4.93 6.36
N HIS A 14 -5.64 -4.20 7.31
CA HIS A 14 -4.75 -3.06 7.07
C HIS A 14 -3.33 -3.53 6.80
N ARG A 15 -2.83 -3.32 5.58
CA ARG A 15 -1.59 -3.90 5.04
C ARG A 15 -1.59 -5.44 5.12
N GLY A 16 -2.72 -6.05 4.81
CA GLY A 16 -2.99 -7.44 5.13
C GLY A 16 -3.39 -7.64 6.60
N ALA A 17 -3.08 -8.78 7.17
CA ALA A 17 -3.36 -9.11 8.57
C ALA A 17 -2.28 -8.59 9.52
N ARG A 18 -1.92 -7.30 9.46
CA ARG A 18 -0.76 -6.72 10.18
C ARG A 18 -0.80 -6.92 11.70
N GLY A 19 -1.97 -7.09 12.29
CA GLY A 19 -2.08 -7.40 13.71
C GLY A 19 -1.45 -8.75 14.09
N ASP A 20 -1.56 -9.75 13.20
CA ASP A 20 -1.19 -11.14 13.44
C ASP A 20 0.06 -11.57 12.68
N LEU A 21 0.25 -11.03 11.46
CA LEU A 21 1.32 -11.40 10.53
C LEU A 21 2.05 -10.17 9.99
N PRO A 22 3.32 -10.30 9.54
CA PRO A 22 4.07 -9.20 8.95
C PRO A 22 3.33 -8.54 7.79
N GLU A 23 3.26 -7.22 7.86
CA GLU A 23 2.53 -6.37 6.91
C GLU A 23 3.03 -6.54 5.47
N ASN A 24 2.11 -6.28 4.52
CA ASN A 24 2.41 -6.22 3.09
C ASN A 24 3.11 -7.49 2.54
N THR A 25 2.85 -8.67 3.14
CA THR A 25 3.30 -9.96 2.65
C THR A 25 2.15 -10.74 1.99
N LEU A 26 2.42 -11.49 0.92
CA LEU A 26 1.38 -12.30 0.27
C LEU A 26 0.72 -13.28 1.24
N LYS A 27 1.48 -13.84 2.20
CA LYS A 27 0.93 -14.72 3.22
C LYS A 27 -0.02 -14.01 4.19
N SER A 28 0.24 -12.73 4.48
CA SER A 28 -0.65 -11.90 5.30
C SER A 28 -1.98 -11.64 4.61
N PHE A 29 -1.98 -11.41 3.30
CA PHE A 29 -3.22 -11.26 2.51
C PHE A 29 -3.94 -12.61 2.36
N LYS A 30 -3.21 -13.70 2.08
CA LYS A 30 -3.80 -15.04 2.02
C LYS A 30 -4.53 -15.41 3.30
N TYR A 31 -3.93 -15.08 4.45
CA TYR A 31 -4.53 -15.30 5.76
C TYR A 31 -5.89 -14.59 5.92
N LEU A 32 -6.08 -13.40 5.35
CA LEU A 32 -7.38 -12.73 5.36
C LEU A 32 -8.44 -13.56 4.63
N PHE A 33 -8.12 -14.05 3.43
CA PHE A 33 -9.05 -14.87 2.65
C PHE A 33 -9.38 -16.20 3.35
N GLU A 34 -8.40 -16.83 3.99
CA GLU A 34 -8.58 -18.06 4.78
C GLU A 34 -9.45 -17.85 6.05
N ASN A 35 -9.66 -16.58 6.46
CA ASN A 35 -10.50 -16.21 7.61
C ASN A 35 -11.74 -15.40 7.20
N ASP A 36 -12.21 -15.57 5.96
CA ASP A 36 -13.41 -14.93 5.42
C ASP A 36 -13.42 -13.39 5.47
N ILE A 37 -12.24 -12.76 5.53
CA ILE A 37 -12.10 -11.31 5.46
C ILE A 37 -11.94 -10.91 4.00
N SER A 38 -12.99 -10.34 3.43
CA SER A 38 -13.10 -9.99 2.02
C SER A 38 -12.74 -8.53 1.70
N ALA A 39 -12.13 -7.81 2.63
CA ALA A 39 -11.66 -6.46 2.37
C ALA A 39 -10.26 -6.26 2.93
N TYR A 40 -9.40 -5.59 2.16
CA TYR A 40 -8.06 -5.24 2.61
C TYR A 40 -7.62 -3.89 2.06
N GLU A 41 -6.66 -3.33 2.75
CA GLU A 41 -5.89 -2.17 2.34
C GLU A 41 -4.43 -2.57 2.16
N THR A 42 -3.74 -1.93 1.22
CA THR A 42 -2.32 -2.11 0.96
C THR A 42 -1.71 -0.88 0.30
N ASP A 43 -0.39 -0.78 0.39
CA ASP A 43 0.39 0.37 -0.05
C ASP A 43 1.19 0.03 -1.31
N ILE A 44 1.21 0.93 -2.29
CA ILE A 44 1.92 0.75 -3.56
C ILE A 44 2.98 1.82 -3.71
N VAL A 45 4.22 1.39 -3.95
CA VAL A 45 5.33 2.20 -4.42
C VAL A 45 5.87 1.65 -5.74
N ILE A 46 6.76 2.39 -6.39
CA ILE A 46 7.30 2.02 -7.71
C ILE A 46 8.81 1.83 -7.60
N SER A 47 9.35 0.77 -8.19
CA SER A 47 10.79 0.54 -8.32
C SER A 47 11.40 1.37 -9.46
N LYS A 48 12.74 1.42 -9.53
CA LYS A 48 13.50 2.13 -10.57
C LYS A 48 13.16 1.69 -11.99
N ASP A 49 12.91 0.40 -12.17
CA ASP A 49 12.53 -0.22 -13.46
C ASP A 49 11.00 -0.26 -13.65
N LEU A 50 10.29 0.64 -12.95
CA LEU A 50 8.86 0.90 -13.09
C LEU A 50 7.95 -0.30 -12.76
N VAL A 51 8.37 -1.15 -11.83
CA VAL A 51 7.55 -2.24 -11.30
C VAL A 51 6.79 -1.76 -10.07
N PRO A 52 5.44 -1.81 -10.05
CA PRO A 52 4.66 -1.54 -8.84
C PRO A 52 4.88 -2.65 -7.80
N VAL A 53 5.31 -2.29 -6.60
CA VAL A 53 5.59 -3.19 -5.48
C VAL A 53 4.78 -2.80 -4.24
N ILE A 54 4.55 -3.75 -3.36
CA ILE A 54 3.77 -3.57 -2.13
C ILE A 54 4.71 -3.18 -0.99
N ASN A 55 4.69 -1.92 -0.60
CA ASN A 55 5.47 -1.40 0.53
C ASN A 55 4.88 -0.07 1.01
N HIS A 56 4.89 0.16 2.33
CA HIS A 56 4.30 1.39 2.89
C HIS A 56 5.16 2.63 2.69
N ASP A 57 6.45 2.52 2.94
CA ASP A 57 7.37 3.66 2.92
C ASP A 57 8.06 3.75 1.54
N PHE A 58 8.52 4.95 1.17
CA PHE A 58 9.37 5.13 -0.02
C PHE A 58 10.76 4.50 0.13
N ARG A 59 11.10 4.12 1.36
CA ARG A 59 12.37 3.52 1.75
C ARG A 59 12.14 2.17 2.42
N LEU A 60 13.14 1.31 2.36
CA LEU A 60 13.11 0.04 3.09
C LEU A 60 13.17 0.30 4.60
N ASN A 61 12.25 -0.29 5.34
CA ASN A 61 12.14 -0.09 6.78
C ASN A 61 13.05 -1.07 7.55
N PRO A 62 14.06 -0.60 8.32
CA PRO A 62 14.95 -1.46 9.09
C PRO A 62 14.27 -2.35 10.13
N ALA A 63 13.03 -2.02 10.51
CA ALA A 63 12.24 -2.84 11.42
C ALA A 63 11.59 -4.05 10.74
N LEU A 64 11.49 -4.05 9.40
CA LEU A 64 10.74 -5.02 8.61
C LEU A 64 11.61 -5.75 7.58
N THR A 65 12.80 -5.20 7.27
CA THR A 65 13.59 -5.64 6.12
C THR A 65 14.92 -6.24 6.56
N LYS A 66 15.27 -7.35 5.93
CA LYS A 66 16.57 -8.01 6.08
C LYS A 66 17.31 -8.03 4.74
N ASP A 67 18.63 -8.02 4.80
CA ASP A 67 19.52 -8.20 3.65
C ASP A 67 19.56 -9.67 3.17
N SER A 68 20.35 -9.94 2.14
CA SER A 68 20.55 -11.28 1.56
C SER A 68 21.23 -12.27 2.53
N GLU A 69 21.88 -11.80 3.59
CA GLU A 69 22.50 -12.62 4.62
C GLU A 69 21.53 -12.92 5.78
N GLY A 70 20.33 -12.31 5.76
CA GLY A 70 19.32 -12.46 6.80
C GLY A 70 19.50 -11.52 7.99
N ASN A 71 20.40 -10.52 7.91
CA ASN A 71 20.57 -9.51 8.93
C ASN A 71 19.58 -8.36 8.73
N TRP A 72 19.14 -7.75 9.82
CA TRP A 72 18.36 -6.52 9.74
C TRP A 72 19.19 -5.41 9.09
N ILE A 73 18.63 -4.77 8.06
CA ILE A 73 19.29 -3.59 7.49
C ILE A 73 19.41 -2.50 8.56
N THR A 74 20.51 -1.74 8.50
CA THR A 74 20.77 -0.62 9.42
C THR A 74 20.64 0.74 8.75
N ASN A 75 20.76 0.76 7.41
CA ASN A 75 20.56 1.97 6.61
C ASN A 75 19.05 2.20 6.39
N ASP A 76 18.53 3.32 6.84
CA ASP A 76 17.12 3.74 6.71
C ASP A 76 16.86 4.66 5.50
N ASP A 77 17.90 4.96 4.68
CA ASP A 77 17.78 5.75 3.45
C ASP A 77 17.88 4.91 2.16
N ILE A 78 17.60 3.62 2.22
CA ILE A 78 17.52 2.77 1.01
C ILE A 78 16.20 3.04 0.31
N LYS A 79 16.24 3.84 -0.76
CA LYS A 79 15.05 4.24 -1.52
C LYS A 79 14.65 3.16 -2.50
N ILE A 80 13.36 2.80 -2.52
CA ILE A 80 12.82 1.79 -3.42
C ILE A 80 12.91 2.24 -4.88
N TYR A 81 12.70 3.52 -5.16
CA TYR A 81 12.78 4.08 -6.51
C TYR A 81 14.22 4.16 -7.07
N ASP A 82 15.25 3.97 -6.24
CA ASP A 82 16.65 3.87 -6.70
C ASP A 82 17.05 2.44 -7.10
N LEU A 83 16.23 1.42 -6.77
CA LEU A 83 16.50 0.01 -6.97
C LEU A 83 15.58 -0.61 -8.03
N THR A 84 16.17 -1.42 -8.92
CA THR A 84 15.37 -2.31 -9.79
C THR A 84 14.68 -3.39 -8.95
N TYR A 85 13.65 -4.03 -9.50
CA TYR A 85 12.99 -5.12 -8.77
C TYR A 85 13.96 -6.29 -8.48
N GLU A 86 14.88 -6.59 -9.39
CA GLU A 86 15.94 -7.58 -9.16
C GLU A 86 16.84 -7.21 -7.96
N GLN A 87 17.14 -5.92 -7.81
CA GLN A 87 17.89 -5.46 -6.63
C GLN A 87 17.05 -5.50 -5.35
N LEU A 88 15.75 -5.18 -5.44
CA LEU A 88 14.81 -5.28 -4.32
C LEU A 88 14.62 -6.72 -3.86
N SER A 89 14.62 -7.71 -4.76
CA SER A 89 14.47 -9.13 -4.41
C SER A 89 15.62 -9.71 -3.57
N LYS A 90 16.73 -8.97 -3.44
CA LYS A 90 17.84 -9.31 -2.51
C LYS A 90 17.52 -8.98 -1.06
N PHE A 91 16.49 -8.18 -0.81
CA PHE A 91 15.97 -7.89 0.51
C PHE A 91 14.77 -8.78 0.81
N THR A 92 14.63 -9.17 2.07
CA THR A 92 13.54 -10.03 2.51
C THR A 92 12.71 -9.39 3.60
N ILE A 93 11.42 -9.68 3.59
CA ILE A 93 10.43 -9.35 4.60
C ILE A 93 9.82 -10.64 5.18
N GLY A 94 8.88 -10.55 6.10
CA GLY A 94 8.21 -11.72 6.70
C GLY A 94 8.48 -11.88 8.18
N SER A 95 9.27 -10.99 8.76
CA SER A 95 9.46 -10.89 10.21
C SER A 95 9.53 -9.44 10.64
N ILE A 96 9.38 -9.19 11.94
CA ILE A 96 9.47 -7.86 12.52
C ILE A 96 10.57 -7.82 13.59
N ASN A 97 11.40 -6.79 13.54
CA ASN A 97 12.42 -6.56 14.55
C ASN A 97 11.77 -6.06 15.85
N LYS A 98 11.48 -6.97 16.77
CA LYS A 98 10.83 -6.66 18.06
C LYS A 98 11.66 -5.75 18.97
N LYS A 99 12.96 -5.59 18.71
CA LYS A 99 13.81 -4.62 19.43
C LYS A 99 13.59 -3.17 18.95
N SER A 100 13.05 -2.99 17.74
CA SER A 100 12.74 -1.68 17.20
C SER A 100 11.52 -1.03 17.88
N LYS A 101 11.42 0.29 17.82
CA LYS A 101 10.23 1.04 18.30
C LYS A 101 8.96 0.60 17.54
N TYR A 102 9.09 0.31 16.26
CA TYR A 102 7.98 -0.17 15.43
C TYR A 102 7.57 -1.58 15.84
N GLY A 103 8.52 -2.50 15.95
CA GLY A 103 8.25 -3.90 16.29
C GLY A 103 7.60 -4.12 17.63
N ARG A 104 7.92 -3.28 18.62
CA ARG A 104 7.25 -3.33 19.94
C ARG A 104 5.76 -3.05 19.93
N LYS A 105 5.23 -2.44 18.86
CA LYS A 105 3.78 -2.22 18.70
C LYS A 105 3.03 -3.49 18.31
N PHE A 106 3.74 -4.54 17.87
CA PHE A 106 3.18 -5.78 17.34
C PHE A 106 3.81 -7.01 17.99
N ASP A 107 3.87 -7.02 19.31
CA ASP A 107 4.54 -8.08 20.09
C ASP A 107 3.96 -9.47 19.84
N ASN A 108 2.67 -9.58 19.56
CA ASN A 108 1.97 -10.83 19.30
C ASN A 108 2.09 -11.29 17.84
N GLN A 109 2.65 -10.48 16.95
CA GLN A 109 2.77 -10.82 15.55
C GLN A 109 3.66 -12.06 15.35
N LYS A 110 3.18 -13.03 14.58
CA LYS A 110 3.91 -14.25 14.26
C LYS A 110 4.87 -13.99 13.09
N ASN A 111 6.11 -14.44 13.21
CA ASN A 111 7.04 -14.39 12.08
C ASN A 111 6.62 -15.39 11.00
N LEU A 112 6.83 -15.00 9.76
CA LEU A 112 6.73 -15.83 8.57
C LEU A 112 8.13 -16.19 8.07
N PRO A 113 8.29 -17.26 7.27
CA PRO A 113 9.51 -17.46 6.49
C PRO A 113 9.85 -16.24 5.66
N ALA A 114 11.11 -16.01 5.36
CA ALA A 114 11.57 -14.93 4.51
C ALA A 114 10.83 -14.94 3.17
N GLN A 115 10.41 -13.77 2.72
CA GLN A 115 9.70 -13.52 1.48
C GLN A 115 10.31 -12.32 0.78
N GLU A 116 10.25 -12.29 -0.54
CA GLU A 116 10.54 -11.08 -1.31
C GLU A 116 9.46 -10.02 -1.06
N ILE A 117 9.79 -8.75 -1.35
CA ILE A 117 8.80 -7.67 -1.40
C ILE A 117 7.86 -7.96 -2.58
N PRO A 118 6.55 -8.12 -2.37
CA PRO A 118 5.65 -8.54 -3.42
C PRO A 118 5.48 -7.49 -4.51
N LYS A 119 5.34 -7.92 -5.76
CA LYS A 119 4.79 -7.08 -6.82
C LYS A 119 3.29 -6.90 -6.64
N LEU A 120 2.77 -5.77 -7.08
CA LEU A 120 1.32 -5.57 -7.15
C LEU A 120 0.63 -6.69 -7.96
N SER A 121 1.24 -7.12 -9.07
CA SER A 121 0.70 -8.20 -9.92
C SER A 121 0.52 -9.52 -9.17
N GLU A 122 1.41 -9.86 -8.25
CA GLU A 122 1.34 -11.10 -7.47
C GLU A 122 0.21 -11.04 -6.44
N LEU A 123 0.01 -9.87 -5.81
CA LEU A 123 -1.12 -9.66 -4.90
C LEU A 123 -2.46 -9.70 -5.66
N LEU A 124 -2.56 -9.03 -6.81
CA LEU A 124 -3.78 -9.05 -7.61
C LEU A 124 -4.09 -10.43 -8.19
N GLU A 125 -3.07 -11.21 -8.56
CA GLU A 125 -3.23 -12.61 -8.94
C GLU A 125 -3.74 -13.47 -7.78
N LEU A 126 -3.17 -13.32 -6.58
CA LEU A 126 -3.67 -13.97 -5.37
C LEU A 126 -5.14 -13.60 -5.12
N THR A 127 -5.46 -12.32 -5.24
CA THR A 127 -6.83 -11.81 -5.04
C THR A 127 -7.81 -12.35 -6.07
N SER A 128 -7.43 -12.41 -7.35
CA SER A 128 -8.30 -12.93 -8.41
C SER A 128 -8.64 -14.42 -8.24
N LYS A 129 -7.82 -15.16 -7.52
CA LYS A 129 -8.07 -16.57 -7.15
C LYS A 129 -8.96 -16.72 -5.90
N ASN A 130 -9.25 -15.62 -5.20
CA ASN A 130 -10.04 -15.58 -3.96
C ASN A 130 -11.18 -14.55 -4.04
N LEU A 131 -11.80 -14.44 -5.21
CA LEU A 131 -12.91 -13.50 -5.44
C LEU A 131 -14.13 -13.85 -4.58
N SER A 132 -14.76 -12.80 -4.05
CA SER A 132 -16.08 -12.86 -3.43
C SER A 132 -16.91 -11.64 -3.85
N ASP A 133 -18.22 -11.73 -3.73
CA ASP A 133 -19.13 -10.63 -4.07
C ASP A 133 -18.84 -9.38 -3.24
N ASN A 134 -18.45 -9.59 -1.98
CA ASN A 134 -18.18 -8.54 -1.01
C ASN A 134 -16.72 -8.05 -1.01
N LEU A 135 -15.89 -8.51 -1.96
CA LEU A 135 -14.49 -8.12 -2.03
C LEU A 135 -14.37 -6.60 -2.25
N VAL A 136 -13.53 -5.97 -1.43
CA VAL A 136 -13.12 -4.56 -1.59
C VAL A 136 -11.62 -4.46 -1.35
N ILE A 137 -10.95 -3.82 -2.28
CA ILE A 137 -9.50 -3.61 -2.27
C ILE A 137 -9.23 -2.12 -2.17
N ASN A 138 -8.65 -1.66 -1.08
CA ASN A 138 -8.15 -0.29 -0.97
C ASN A 138 -6.67 -0.27 -1.33
N LEU A 139 -6.32 0.30 -2.46
CA LEU A 139 -4.95 0.46 -2.92
C LEU A 139 -4.49 1.90 -2.62
N GLU A 140 -3.68 2.08 -1.56
CA GLU A 140 -3.05 3.37 -1.28
C GLU A 140 -1.84 3.58 -2.19
N ILE A 141 -1.91 4.59 -3.05
CA ILE A 141 -0.80 4.96 -3.92
C ILE A 141 0.08 5.95 -3.16
N LYS A 142 1.30 5.51 -2.84
CA LYS A 142 2.31 6.32 -2.17
C LYS A 142 3.01 7.21 -3.18
N SER A 143 2.72 8.49 -3.14
CA SER A 143 3.35 9.53 -3.94
C SER A 143 3.63 10.76 -3.08
N THR A 144 4.55 11.60 -3.51
CA THR A 144 4.91 12.83 -2.80
C THR A 144 5.11 13.99 -3.76
N PRO A 145 4.44 15.14 -3.53
CA PRO A 145 4.68 16.35 -4.30
C PRO A 145 5.97 17.06 -3.92
N ILE A 146 6.57 16.72 -2.77
CA ILE A 146 7.71 17.41 -2.19
C ILE A 146 9.02 16.75 -2.62
N GLU A 147 9.18 15.46 -2.34
CA GLU A 147 10.38 14.69 -2.66
C GLU A 147 10.22 13.97 -4.01
N LYS A 148 10.15 14.73 -5.09
CA LYS A 148 9.83 14.23 -6.45
C LYS A 148 10.77 13.13 -6.97
N TYR A 149 11.93 12.97 -6.35
CA TYR A 149 12.89 11.92 -6.68
C TYR A 149 12.58 10.55 -6.05
N LEU A 150 11.52 10.45 -5.27
CA LEU A 150 11.11 9.19 -4.61
C LEU A 150 10.07 8.40 -5.41
N THR A 151 9.44 9.02 -6.39
CA THR A 151 8.36 8.40 -7.18
C THR A 151 8.33 8.92 -8.61
N PRO A 152 7.81 8.16 -9.57
CA PRO A 152 7.45 8.68 -10.89
C PRO A 152 6.40 9.80 -10.79
N ASN A 153 6.13 10.45 -11.92
CA ASN A 153 5.02 11.40 -12.01
C ASN A 153 3.66 10.69 -11.81
N PRO A 154 2.63 11.40 -11.33
CA PRO A 154 1.30 10.83 -11.08
C PRO A 154 0.68 10.07 -12.25
N ASP A 155 0.75 10.61 -13.46
CA ASP A 155 0.25 9.99 -14.68
C ASP A 155 0.93 8.65 -14.99
N GLU A 156 2.25 8.58 -14.85
CA GLU A 156 2.99 7.35 -15.03
C GLU A 156 2.65 6.30 -13.95
N MET A 157 2.57 6.71 -12.68
CA MET A 157 2.18 5.81 -11.60
C MET A 157 0.79 5.22 -11.83
N VAL A 158 -0.19 6.05 -12.16
CA VAL A 158 -1.56 5.62 -12.44
C VAL A 158 -1.59 4.64 -13.61
N ARG A 159 -0.89 4.95 -14.71
CA ARG A 159 -0.79 4.08 -15.88
C ARG A 159 -0.19 2.70 -15.55
N LEU A 160 0.89 2.65 -14.77
CA LEU A 160 1.56 1.41 -14.37
C LEU A 160 0.67 0.54 -13.47
N ILE A 161 0.00 1.16 -12.51
CA ILE A 161 -0.89 0.46 -11.58
C ILE A 161 -2.13 -0.05 -12.31
N MET A 162 -2.76 0.79 -13.14
CA MET A 162 -3.94 0.40 -13.89
C MET A 162 -3.68 -0.70 -14.92
N LYS A 163 -2.47 -0.77 -15.50
CA LYS A 163 -2.07 -1.90 -16.33
C LYS A 163 -2.17 -3.24 -15.58
N ASN A 164 -1.81 -3.26 -14.30
CA ASN A 164 -1.94 -4.45 -13.45
C ASN A 164 -3.39 -4.73 -13.09
N VAL A 165 -4.14 -3.70 -12.68
CA VAL A 165 -5.57 -3.83 -12.31
C VAL A 165 -6.40 -4.38 -13.46
N ASN A 166 -6.24 -3.83 -14.66
CA ASN A 166 -6.96 -4.26 -15.85
C ASN A 166 -6.62 -5.71 -16.25
N LYS A 167 -5.38 -6.14 -16.03
CA LYS A 167 -4.96 -7.53 -16.33
C LYS A 167 -5.77 -8.57 -15.54
N PHE A 168 -6.22 -8.23 -14.33
CA PHE A 168 -6.94 -9.13 -13.44
C PHE A 168 -8.43 -8.80 -13.34
N GLU A 169 -8.94 -7.85 -14.13
CA GLU A 169 -10.37 -7.45 -14.21
C GLU A 169 -10.97 -7.06 -12.85
N LEU A 170 -10.20 -6.37 -11.99
CA LEU A 170 -10.59 -6.01 -10.63
C LEU A 170 -11.10 -4.56 -10.48
N ASN A 171 -11.42 -3.89 -11.59
CA ASN A 171 -11.76 -2.46 -11.62
C ASN A 171 -12.93 -2.08 -10.71
N ASP A 172 -13.94 -2.94 -10.61
CA ASP A 172 -15.15 -2.73 -9.79
C ASP A 172 -14.97 -3.06 -8.31
N LYS A 173 -13.85 -3.68 -7.94
CA LYS A 173 -13.49 -4.08 -6.58
C LYS A 173 -12.54 -3.09 -5.90
N ILE A 174 -11.97 -2.15 -6.66
CA ILE A 174 -10.89 -1.28 -6.19
C ILE A 174 -11.41 0.09 -5.76
N ILE A 175 -10.85 0.56 -4.66
CA ILE A 175 -10.86 1.96 -4.23
C ILE A 175 -9.39 2.40 -4.22
N PHE A 176 -9.05 3.43 -4.97
CA PHE A 176 -7.74 4.07 -4.83
C PHE A 176 -7.77 5.11 -3.73
N SER A 177 -6.77 5.08 -2.86
CA SER A 177 -6.54 6.13 -1.87
C SER A 177 -5.15 6.73 -2.02
N SER A 178 -5.01 7.98 -1.62
CA SER A 178 -3.70 8.66 -1.57
C SER A 178 -3.79 9.93 -0.72
N PHE A 179 -2.68 10.26 -0.05
CA PHE A 179 -2.46 11.58 0.52
C PHE A 179 -2.07 12.61 -0.55
N ASP A 180 -1.52 12.16 -1.69
CA ASP A 180 -1.21 13.00 -2.83
C ASP A 180 -2.41 13.07 -3.77
N TRP A 181 -3.20 14.12 -3.67
CA TRP A 181 -4.43 14.27 -4.45
C TRP A 181 -4.20 14.45 -5.95
N ARG A 182 -2.97 14.72 -6.39
CA ARG A 182 -2.60 14.72 -7.80
C ARG A 182 -2.85 13.35 -8.44
N ILE A 183 -2.53 12.27 -7.70
CA ILE A 183 -2.82 10.87 -8.11
C ILE A 183 -4.33 10.66 -8.30
N LEU A 184 -5.13 11.09 -7.32
CA LEU A 184 -6.58 10.91 -7.36
C LEU A 184 -7.25 11.75 -8.44
N ASN A 185 -6.70 12.94 -8.70
CA ASN A 185 -7.15 13.77 -9.81
C ASN A 185 -6.82 13.12 -11.17
N GLU A 186 -5.64 12.54 -11.34
CA GLU A 186 -5.28 11.79 -12.55
C GLU A 186 -6.23 10.60 -12.76
N ILE A 187 -6.53 9.84 -11.72
CA ILE A 187 -7.52 8.75 -11.79
C ILE A 187 -8.92 9.28 -12.12
N LYS A 188 -9.31 10.44 -11.56
CA LYS A 188 -10.61 11.06 -11.85
C LYS A 188 -10.77 11.39 -13.33
N VAL A 189 -9.71 11.86 -13.96
CA VAL A 189 -9.74 12.26 -15.37
C VAL A 189 -9.67 11.05 -16.31
N THR A 190 -8.76 10.10 -16.02
CA THR A 190 -8.49 8.97 -16.93
C THR A 190 -9.40 7.76 -16.70
N TYR A 191 -9.83 7.53 -15.46
CA TYR A 191 -10.66 6.39 -15.05
C TYR A 191 -11.82 6.83 -14.15
N PRO A 192 -12.76 7.66 -14.63
CA PRO A 192 -13.77 8.35 -13.81
C PRO A 192 -14.71 7.43 -13.03
N LYS A 193 -14.88 6.18 -13.49
CA LYS A 193 -15.76 5.18 -12.84
C LYS A 193 -15.10 4.50 -11.63
N ILE A 194 -13.79 4.58 -11.48
CA ILE A 194 -13.09 3.93 -10.35
C ILE A 194 -13.27 4.77 -9.08
N SER A 195 -13.60 4.09 -7.98
CA SER A 195 -13.77 4.71 -6.67
C SER A 195 -12.47 5.30 -6.13
N ARG A 196 -12.54 6.44 -5.45
CA ARG A 196 -11.41 7.15 -4.86
C ARG A 196 -11.69 7.57 -3.44
N ALA A 197 -10.68 7.51 -2.58
CA ALA A 197 -10.71 7.98 -1.21
C ALA A 197 -9.57 8.99 -0.98
N TYR A 198 -9.93 10.20 -0.61
CA TYR A 198 -8.99 11.30 -0.38
C TYR A 198 -8.49 11.24 1.06
N LEU A 199 -7.20 10.96 1.24
CA LEU A 199 -6.58 10.90 2.56
C LEU A 199 -6.06 12.28 2.96
N THR A 200 -6.23 12.60 4.24
CA THR A 200 -5.69 13.81 4.87
C THR A 200 -5.01 13.46 6.19
N SER A 201 -4.09 14.30 6.64
CA SER A 201 -3.44 14.15 7.94
C SER A 201 -3.51 15.49 8.66
N GLU A 202 -4.42 15.61 9.60
CA GLU A 202 -4.54 16.80 10.44
C GLU A 202 -3.43 16.81 11.51
N GLY A 203 -2.79 17.95 11.69
CA GLY A 203 -1.94 18.23 12.85
C GLY A 203 -0.44 18.03 12.70
N LYS A 204 0.10 17.65 11.54
CA LYS A 204 1.57 17.58 11.33
C LYS A 204 2.03 18.19 10.00
N GLY A 205 1.70 19.47 9.78
CA GLY A 205 2.48 20.38 8.95
C GLY A 205 2.47 20.20 7.43
N ASN A 206 2.03 19.08 6.89
CA ASN A 206 2.13 18.85 5.45
C ASN A 206 0.80 18.96 4.70
N VAL A 207 -0.32 18.80 5.38
CA VAL A 207 -1.65 18.92 4.79
C VAL A 207 -2.36 20.13 5.39
N TYR A 208 -2.17 21.26 4.76
CA TYR A 208 -2.87 22.51 5.03
C TYR A 208 -3.69 22.88 3.79
N ASP A 209 -4.66 23.77 3.97
CA ASP A 209 -5.50 24.25 2.87
C ASP A 209 -4.67 24.72 1.68
N LYS A 210 -5.03 24.27 0.48
CA LYS A 210 -4.32 24.55 -0.78
C LYS A 210 -2.85 24.11 -0.81
N SER A 211 -2.50 23.11 0.01
CA SER A 211 -1.14 22.55 -0.02
C SER A 211 -0.85 21.79 -1.33
N PRO A 212 0.43 21.56 -1.67
CA PRO A 212 0.79 20.71 -2.82
C PRO A 212 0.21 19.29 -2.73
N TRP A 213 0.04 18.77 -1.52
CA TRP A 213 -0.57 17.44 -1.28
C TRP A 213 -2.02 17.38 -1.73
N LEU A 214 -2.76 18.48 -1.57
CA LEU A 214 -4.15 18.63 -1.99
C LEU A 214 -4.29 19.05 -3.46
N ASN A 215 -3.20 19.01 -4.23
CA ASN A 215 -3.18 19.58 -5.58
C ASN A 215 -3.70 21.04 -5.62
N PHE A 216 -3.36 21.81 -4.58
CA PHE A 216 -3.80 23.20 -4.36
C PHE A 216 -5.33 23.38 -4.27
N MET A 217 -6.09 22.30 -4.08
CA MET A 217 -7.52 22.38 -3.82
C MET A 217 -7.80 22.77 -2.36
N PRO A 218 -8.92 23.41 -2.06
CA PRO A 218 -9.31 23.67 -0.67
C PRO A 218 -9.66 22.35 0.04
N LEU A 219 -9.41 22.30 1.35
CA LEU A 219 -9.86 21.20 2.21
C LEU A 219 -11.36 21.27 2.49
N TYR A 220 -11.89 22.49 2.51
CA TYR A 220 -13.29 22.78 2.85
C TYR A 220 -13.86 23.70 1.75
N ASP A 221 -15.07 23.40 1.31
CA ASP A 221 -15.90 24.27 0.48
C ASP A 221 -16.81 25.15 1.36
#